data_fecd2fb902e4a2965e83d413d4af3013
#
_entry.id   fecd2fb902e4a2965e83d413d4af3013
#
_cell.length_a   1.000
_cell.length_b   1.000
_cell.length_c   1.000
_cell.angle_alpha   90.00
_cell.angle_beta   90.00
_cell.angle_gamma   90.00
#
_symmetry.space_group_name_H-M   'P 1'
#
loop_
_entity.id
_entity.type
_entity.pdbx_description
1 polymer ?
#
loop_
_entity_poly.entity_id
_entity_poly.type
_entity_poly.pdbx_seq_one_letter_code
_entity_poly.pdbx_strand_id
1 'polypeptide(L)'
;SEQIAPWSAWGNVLRAPRSSFGAGGPLDFRWSDVALWTPWSMRFLRACGPAQFERGREALDNLLADSLPAWRRIAELAQAPEIVIPHGHATAWMTERGAESGLAACAAAKWGRTTSWREMTAAELARYSSVLNREPKAAVIFTGTGQVSEPQAARDAILASFTERGGESVAGSVVRVEEGARVLLADGAVRNADAVLVCAGPWSRVLMEQLGVTTPLIGERGYHLQSAETNWPRDLP
;
A
#
# COMPACT_ATOMS: atom_id res chain seq x y z
N SER A 1 -3.20 4.45 1.86
CA SER A 1 -4.42 4.64 1.05
C SER A 1 -5.39 5.50 1.84
N GLU A 2 -5.92 6.52 1.21
CA GLU A 2 -6.81 7.52 1.81
C GLU A 2 -8.18 6.91 2.09
N GLN A 3 -8.61 6.04 1.22
CA GLN A 3 -9.85 5.33 1.40
C GLN A 3 -9.62 4.13 2.30
N ILE A 4 -10.09 4.24 3.53
CA ILE A 4 -10.10 3.11 4.47
C ILE A 4 -11.26 2.19 4.10
N ALA A 5 -11.16 1.58 2.95
CA ALA A 5 -12.10 0.58 2.51
C ALA A 5 -11.30 -0.66 2.10
N PRO A 6 -11.49 -1.79 2.78
CA PRO A 6 -11.00 -3.05 2.25
C PRO A 6 -11.56 -3.23 0.84
N TRP A 7 -10.75 -3.70 -0.09
CA TRP A 7 -11.18 -3.95 -1.48
C TRP A 7 -12.31 -4.99 -1.57
N SER A 8 -12.56 -5.66 -0.48
CA SER A 8 -13.52 -6.74 -0.31
C SER A 8 -15.00 -6.34 -0.23
N ALA A 9 -15.38 -5.13 -0.65
CA ALA A 9 -16.81 -4.79 -0.76
C ALA A 9 -17.48 -5.55 -1.92
N TRP A 10 -18.63 -6.17 -1.67
CA TRP A 10 -19.38 -6.93 -2.71
C TRP A 10 -19.62 -6.12 -3.99
N GLY A 11 -19.87 -4.81 -3.88
CA GLY A 11 -20.04 -3.94 -5.04
C GLY A 11 -18.81 -3.89 -5.95
N ASN A 12 -17.62 -3.94 -5.39
CA ASN A 12 -16.36 -3.98 -6.14
C ASN A 12 -16.13 -5.37 -6.74
N VAL A 13 -16.35 -6.42 -5.95
CA VAL A 13 -16.20 -7.82 -6.39
C VAL A 13 -17.11 -8.14 -7.58
N LEU A 14 -18.36 -7.70 -7.56
CA LEU A 14 -19.32 -7.95 -8.65
C LEU A 14 -19.02 -7.14 -9.92
N ARG A 15 -18.35 -5.98 -9.80
CA ARG A 15 -17.93 -5.16 -10.95
C ARG A 15 -16.57 -5.57 -11.51
N ALA A 16 -15.71 -6.15 -10.68
CA ALA A 16 -14.34 -6.52 -11.04
C ALA A 16 -14.24 -7.40 -12.31
N PRO A 17 -15.10 -8.43 -12.55
CA PRO A 17 -14.97 -9.26 -13.73
C PRO A 17 -15.03 -8.49 -15.05
N ARG A 18 -15.88 -7.46 -15.12
CA ARG A 18 -16.03 -6.67 -16.37
C ARG A 18 -14.94 -5.62 -16.57
N SER A 19 -14.45 -5.04 -15.48
CA SER A 19 -13.45 -3.95 -15.55
C SER A 19 -12.01 -4.45 -15.44
N SER A 20 -11.78 -5.61 -14.84
CA SER A 20 -10.44 -6.08 -14.47
C SER A 20 -9.97 -7.25 -15.34
N PHE A 21 -10.88 -8.11 -15.81
CA PHE A 21 -10.56 -9.33 -16.57
C PHE A 21 -11.02 -9.30 -18.02
N GLY A 22 -11.54 -8.18 -18.50
CA GLY A 22 -11.88 -7.98 -19.92
C GLY A 22 -10.64 -7.82 -20.80
N ALA A 23 -10.82 -7.89 -22.13
CA ALA A 23 -9.73 -7.63 -23.07
C ALA A 23 -9.09 -6.24 -22.81
N GLY A 24 -7.81 -6.24 -22.42
CA GLY A 24 -7.11 -5.03 -22.00
C GLY A 24 -7.29 -4.63 -20.53
N GLY A 25 -7.91 -5.48 -19.71
CA GLY A 25 -8.00 -5.27 -18.26
C GLY A 25 -6.64 -5.47 -17.57
N PRO A 26 -6.46 -4.86 -16.37
CA PRO A 26 -5.18 -4.91 -15.66
C PRO A 26 -4.89 -6.23 -14.96
N LEU A 27 -5.84 -7.14 -14.88
CA LEU A 27 -5.68 -8.43 -14.19
C LEU A 27 -5.76 -9.60 -15.16
N ASP A 28 -4.82 -10.52 -15.00
CA ASP A 28 -4.82 -11.80 -15.69
C ASP A 28 -4.73 -12.96 -14.69
N PHE A 29 -5.44 -14.04 -14.98
CA PHE A 29 -5.40 -15.26 -14.17
C PHE A 29 -4.48 -16.30 -14.79
N ARG A 30 -3.49 -16.72 -14.04
CA ARG A 30 -2.75 -17.93 -14.40
C ARG A 30 -3.58 -19.17 -14.04
N TRP A 31 -4.23 -19.74 -15.03
CA TRP A 31 -5.09 -20.93 -14.86
C TRP A 31 -4.30 -22.16 -14.38
N SER A 32 -3.00 -22.22 -14.68
CA SER A 32 -2.10 -23.24 -14.13
C SER A 32 -2.03 -23.25 -12.60
N ASP A 33 -2.31 -22.11 -11.98
CA ASP A 33 -2.15 -21.90 -10.54
C ASP A 33 -3.50 -21.89 -9.81
N VAL A 34 -4.58 -22.39 -10.44
CA VAL A 34 -5.94 -22.40 -9.90
C VAL A 34 -6.01 -23.02 -8.51
N ALA A 35 -5.26 -24.09 -8.26
CA ALA A 35 -5.22 -24.75 -6.97
C ALA A 35 -4.63 -23.87 -5.85
N LEU A 36 -3.76 -22.93 -6.20
CA LEU A 36 -3.14 -22.01 -5.24
C LEU A 36 -4.05 -20.85 -4.90
N TRP A 37 -4.67 -20.20 -5.90
CA TRP A 37 -5.47 -19.00 -5.63
C TRP A 37 -6.94 -19.28 -5.26
N THR A 38 -7.50 -20.45 -5.59
CA THR A 38 -8.91 -20.77 -5.27
C THR A 38 -9.20 -20.78 -3.76
N PRO A 39 -8.41 -21.42 -2.88
CA PRO A 39 -8.65 -21.40 -1.45
C PRO A 39 -8.60 -19.98 -0.86
N TRP A 40 -7.69 -19.14 -1.37
CA TRP A 40 -7.60 -17.75 -0.97
C TRP A 40 -8.83 -16.97 -1.44
N SER A 41 -9.25 -17.14 -2.69
CA SER A 41 -10.43 -16.48 -3.27
C SER A 41 -11.70 -16.81 -2.49
N MET A 42 -11.86 -18.04 -2.06
CA MET A 42 -13.00 -18.43 -1.22
C MET A 42 -13.01 -17.75 0.14
N ARG A 43 -11.83 -17.60 0.78
CA ARG A 43 -11.69 -16.83 2.02
C ARG A 43 -11.96 -15.34 1.81
N PHE A 44 -11.44 -14.80 0.71
CA PHE A 44 -11.68 -13.41 0.30
C PHE A 44 -13.18 -13.13 0.11
N LEU A 45 -13.91 -13.97 -0.63
CA LEU A 45 -15.34 -13.84 -0.82
C LEU A 45 -16.12 -13.89 0.51
N ARG A 46 -15.72 -14.74 1.45
CA ARG A 46 -16.32 -14.76 2.79
C ARG A 46 -16.06 -13.47 3.57
N ALA A 47 -14.89 -12.87 3.37
CA ALA A 47 -14.52 -11.59 3.99
C ALA A 47 -15.27 -10.39 3.42
N CYS A 48 -15.93 -10.52 2.26
CA CYS A 48 -16.73 -9.46 1.64
C CYS A 48 -18.06 -9.17 2.36
N GLY A 49 -18.43 -9.96 3.37
CA GLY A 49 -19.64 -9.73 4.16
C GLY A 49 -19.62 -8.38 4.90
N PRO A 50 -20.75 -7.66 5.02
CA PRO A 50 -20.79 -6.29 5.57
C PRO A 50 -20.15 -6.16 6.95
N ALA A 51 -20.41 -7.10 7.86
CA ALA A 51 -19.87 -7.06 9.22
C ALA A 51 -18.34 -7.27 9.24
N GLN A 52 -17.81 -8.14 8.38
CA GLN A 52 -16.37 -8.36 8.27
C GLN A 52 -15.68 -7.18 7.59
N PHE A 53 -16.33 -6.61 6.58
CA PHE A 53 -15.86 -5.39 5.92
C PHE A 53 -15.73 -4.23 6.91
N GLU A 54 -16.75 -3.97 7.73
CA GLU A 54 -16.73 -2.87 8.70
C GLU A 54 -15.66 -3.08 9.79
N ARG A 55 -15.50 -4.31 10.31
CA ARG A 55 -14.40 -4.62 11.22
C ARG A 55 -13.02 -4.40 10.60
N GLY A 56 -12.84 -4.79 9.34
CA GLY A 56 -11.61 -4.54 8.58
C GLY A 56 -11.35 -3.05 8.38
N ARG A 57 -12.39 -2.27 8.10
CA ARG A 57 -12.30 -0.82 7.98
C ARG A 57 -11.86 -0.16 9.28
N GLU A 58 -12.47 -0.52 10.41
CA GLU A 58 -12.10 0.01 11.74
C GLU A 58 -10.66 -0.36 12.11
N ALA A 59 -10.25 -1.60 11.84
CA ALA A 59 -8.87 -2.03 12.09
C ALA A 59 -7.86 -1.24 11.25
N LEU A 60 -8.16 -0.99 9.97
CA LEU A 60 -7.32 -0.16 9.10
C LEU A 60 -7.28 1.29 9.56
N ASP A 61 -8.42 1.87 9.97
CA ASP A 61 -8.47 3.23 10.50
C ASP A 61 -7.58 3.40 11.73
N ASN A 62 -7.61 2.43 12.64
CA ASN A 62 -6.74 2.43 13.81
C ASN A 62 -5.25 2.32 13.47
N LEU A 63 -4.90 1.45 12.52
CA LEU A 63 -3.51 1.28 12.08
C LEU A 63 -2.97 2.50 11.32
N LEU A 64 -3.80 3.11 10.47
CA LEU A 64 -3.36 4.19 9.58
C LEU A 64 -3.42 5.57 10.23
N ALA A 65 -4.15 5.72 11.32
CA ALA A 65 -4.30 7.01 12.00
C ALA A 65 -2.97 7.67 12.39
N ASP A 66 -1.99 6.87 12.78
CA ASP A 66 -0.65 7.35 13.18
C ASP A 66 0.42 7.14 12.09
N SER A 67 0.05 6.71 10.90
CA SER A 67 1.02 6.32 9.86
C SER A 67 1.89 7.49 9.38
N LEU A 68 1.31 8.64 9.05
CA LEU A 68 2.09 9.80 8.61
C LEU A 68 2.96 10.41 9.73
N PRO A 69 2.45 10.61 10.97
CA PRO A 69 3.30 10.95 12.12
C PRO A 69 4.43 9.94 12.34
N ALA A 70 4.17 8.64 12.25
CA ALA A 70 5.18 7.60 12.42
C ALA A 70 6.28 7.68 11.34
N TRP A 71 5.91 7.89 10.09
CA TRP A 71 6.87 8.09 9.00
C TRP A 71 7.73 9.33 9.21
N ARG A 72 7.15 10.44 9.68
CA ARG A 72 7.92 11.65 10.04
C ARG A 72 8.93 11.37 11.14
N ARG A 73 8.51 10.68 12.22
CA ARG A 73 9.44 10.29 13.29
C ARG A 73 10.59 9.40 12.77
N ILE A 74 10.30 8.46 11.87
CA ILE A 74 11.32 7.62 11.24
C ILE A 74 12.28 8.47 10.39
N ALA A 75 11.75 9.39 9.59
CA ALA A 75 12.55 10.30 8.76
C ALA A 75 13.46 11.20 9.60
N GLU A 76 12.96 11.73 10.71
CA GLU A 76 13.74 12.50 11.68
C GLU A 76 14.86 11.65 12.32
N LEU A 77 14.53 10.43 12.77
CA LEU A 77 15.50 9.49 13.33
C LEU A 77 16.58 9.08 12.32
N ALA A 78 16.21 8.97 11.06
CA ALA A 78 17.14 8.68 9.96
C ALA A 78 17.89 9.92 9.47
N GLN A 79 17.63 11.11 10.04
CA GLN A 79 18.19 12.39 9.60
C GLN A 79 17.97 12.68 8.11
N ALA A 80 16.85 12.22 7.58
CA ALA A 80 16.46 12.30 6.17
C ALA A 80 14.98 12.75 6.02
N PRO A 81 14.62 13.97 6.47
CA PRO A 81 13.22 14.42 6.46
C PRO A 81 12.62 14.47 5.05
N GLU A 82 13.45 14.59 4.02
CA GLU A 82 13.05 14.62 2.60
C GLU A 82 12.50 13.30 2.08
N ILE A 83 12.68 12.18 2.77
CA ILE A 83 12.09 10.89 2.35
C ILE A 83 10.57 10.85 2.51
N VAL A 84 9.98 11.80 3.24
CA VAL A 84 8.53 11.91 3.43
C VAL A 84 8.02 13.19 2.80
N ILE A 85 7.13 13.06 1.82
CA ILE A 85 6.42 14.18 1.20
C ILE A 85 5.00 14.23 1.80
N PRO A 86 4.69 15.21 2.68
CA PRO A 86 3.43 15.23 3.42
C PRO A 86 2.33 16.03 2.70
N HIS A 87 2.42 16.19 1.37
CA HIS A 87 1.55 17.11 0.62
C HIS A 87 0.25 16.45 0.14
N GLY A 88 -0.02 15.22 0.58
CA GLY A 88 -1.17 14.47 0.12
C GLY A 88 -0.94 13.87 -1.27
N HIS A 89 -2.05 13.63 -1.97
CA HIS A 89 -2.00 13.27 -3.38
C HIS A 89 -3.26 13.74 -4.08
N ALA A 90 -3.20 13.76 -5.42
CA ALA A 90 -4.29 14.17 -6.26
C ALA A 90 -4.85 12.99 -7.07
N THR A 91 -6.15 13.01 -7.29
CA THR A 91 -6.82 12.14 -8.26
C THR A 91 -7.55 13.01 -9.27
N ALA A 92 -7.23 12.82 -10.56
CA ALA A 92 -7.79 13.60 -11.65
C ALA A 92 -8.59 12.73 -12.62
N TRP A 93 -9.65 13.29 -13.18
CA TRP A 93 -10.49 12.62 -14.19
C TRP A 93 -10.45 13.39 -15.50
N MET A 94 -10.16 12.66 -16.57
CA MET A 94 -9.94 13.22 -17.91
C MET A 94 -11.23 13.32 -18.75
N THR A 95 -12.36 12.80 -18.25
CA THR A 95 -13.65 12.82 -18.94
C THR A 95 -14.75 13.33 -18.01
N GLU A 96 -15.78 13.99 -18.55
CA GLU A 96 -16.93 14.49 -17.79
C GLU A 96 -17.60 13.38 -16.97
N ARG A 97 -17.91 12.25 -17.62
CA ARG A 97 -18.51 11.09 -16.94
C ARG A 97 -17.62 10.53 -15.83
N GLY A 98 -16.30 10.53 -16.05
CA GLY A 98 -15.32 10.11 -15.03
C GLY A 98 -15.33 11.06 -13.84
N ALA A 99 -15.37 12.36 -14.09
CA ALA A 99 -15.43 13.40 -13.07
C ALA A 99 -16.71 13.28 -12.21
N GLU A 100 -17.88 13.23 -12.84
CA GLU A 100 -19.16 13.07 -12.14
C GLU A 100 -19.17 11.82 -11.26
N SER A 101 -18.77 10.68 -11.82
CA SER A 101 -18.73 9.40 -11.10
C SER A 101 -17.69 9.43 -9.97
N GLY A 102 -16.53 10.03 -10.21
CA GLY A 102 -15.44 10.11 -9.25
C GLY A 102 -15.78 11.02 -8.06
N LEU A 103 -16.32 12.20 -8.32
CA LEU A 103 -16.77 13.13 -7.27
C LEU A 103 -17.89 12.52 -6.43
N ALA A 104 -18.87 11.88 -7.06
CA ALA A 104 -19.93 11.16 -6.37
C ALA A 104 -19.36 10.03 -5.49
N ALA A 105 -18.35 9.30 -5.98
CA ALA A 105 -17.69 8.25 -5.22
C ALA A 105 -16.92 8.85 -4.02
N CYS A 106 -16.22 9.97 -4.19
CA CYS A 106 -15.55 10.67 -3.11
C CYS A 106 -16.52 11.13 -2.02
N ALA A 107 -17.67 11.69 -2.42
CA ALA A 107 -18.69 12.14 -1.48
C ALA A 107 -19.37 10.99 -0.71
N ALA A 108 -19.51 9.82 -1.33
CA ALA A 108 -20.13 8.64 -0.72
C ALA A 108 -19.15 7.78 0.11
N ALA A 109 -17.84 7.96 -0.06
CA ALA A 109 -16.84 7.14 0.60
C ALA A 109 -16.69 7.49 2.09
N LYS A 110 -16.38 6.48 2.89
CA LYS A 110 -15.95 6.65 4.28
C LYS A 110 -14.43 6.82 4.28
N TRP A 111 -13.97 8.01 4.60
CA TRP A 111 -12.56 8.33 4.71
C TRP A 111 -12.03 8.02 6.10
N GLY A 112 -10.70 7.87 6.22
CA GLY A 112 -10.04 7.73 7.52
C GLY A 112 -10.13 9.01 8.35
N ARG A 113 -10.03 8.88 9.66
CA ARG A 113 -10.14 10.00 10.60
C ARG A 113 -9.09 11.10 10.42
N THR A 114 -7.98 10.79 9.75
CA THR A 114 -6.88 11.73 9.49
C THR A 114 -6.87 12.26 8.07
N THR A 115 -7.76 11.76 7.21
CA THR A 115 -7.81 12.12 5.79
C THR A 115 -9.02 13.00 5.53
N SER A 116 -8.81 14.07 4.79
CA SER A 116 -9.88 14.86 4.19
C SER A 116 -9.61 15.05 2.69
N TRP A 117 -10.63 15.45 1.97
CA TRP A 117 -10.52 15.74 0.55
C TRP A 117 -11.29 17.00 0.18
N ARG A 118 -10.90 17.63 -0.89
CA ARG A 118 -11.61 18.72 -1.53
C ARG A 118 -11.41 18.69 -3.04
N GLU A 119 -12.32 19.30 -3.76
CA GLU A 119 -12.10 19.55 -5.17
C GLU A 119 -10.98 20.57 -5.38
N MET A 120 -10.25 20.42 -6.47
CA MET A 120 -9.29 21.42 -6.92
C MET A 120 -10.00 22.59 -7.57
N THR A 121 -9.48 23.78 -7.34
CA THR A 121 -9.89 24.98 -8.05
C THR A 121 -9.42 24.95 -9.50
N ALA A 122 -10.02 25.76 -10.37
CA ALA A 122 -9.60 25.90 -11.75
C ALA A 122 -8.12 26.34 -11.87
N ALA A 123 -7.64 27.20 -10.97
CA ALA A 123 -6.25 27.61 -10.94
C ALA A 123 -5.28 26.47 -10.58
N GLU A 124 -5.68 25.57 -9.68
CA GLU A 124 -4.90 24.37 -9.36
C GLU A 124 -4.90 23.38 -10.53
N LEU A 125 -6.05 23.14 -11.16
CA LEU A 125 -6.16 22.29 -12.36
C LEU A 125 -5.28 22.79 -13.51
N ALA A 126 -5.24 24.10 -13.74
CA ALA A 126 -4.42 24.71 -14.78
C ALA A 126 -2.92 24.42 -14.59
N ARG A 127 -2.43 24.21 -13.38
CA ARG A 127 -1.03 23.84 -13.12
C ARG A 127 -0.68 22.45 -13.66
N TYR A 128 -1.64 21.53 -13.73
CA TYR A 128 -1.42 20.20 -14.31
C TYR A 128 -1.42 20.20 -15.85
N SER A 129 -1.95 21.23 -16.50
CA SER A 129 -1.95 21.34 -17.96
C SER A 129 -0.52 21.46 -18.53
N SER A 130 0.45 21.88 -17.73
CA SER A 130 1.87 21.94 -18.13
C SER A 130 2.53 20.56 -18.22
N VAL A 131 1.98 19.55 -17.55
CA VAL A 131 2.55 18.20 -17.48
C VAL A 131 1.64 17.14 -18.09
N LEU A 132 0.37 17.45 -18.27
CA LEU A 132 -0.61 16.56 -18.88
C LEU A 132 -0.93 17.02 -20.30
N ASN A 133 -1.08 16.07 -21.23
CA ASN A 133 -1.43 16.37 -22.62
C ASN A 133 -2.83 17.01 -22.78
N ARG A 134 -3.65 16.95 -21.74
CA ARG A 134 -5.00 17.51 -21.69
C ARG A 134 -5.31 17.98 -20.28
N GLU A 135 -6.08 19.04 -20.16
CA GLU A 135 -6.59 19.51 -18.87
C GLU A 135 -7.60 18.50 -18.30
N PRO A 136 -7.46 18.11 -17.02
CA PRO A 136 -8.45 17.30 -16.34
C PRO A 136 -9.81 18.00 -16.27
N LYS A 137 -10.89 17.25 -16.33
CA LYS A 137 -12.26 17.77 -16.17
C LYS A 137 -12.61 18.07 -14.71
N ALA A 138 -12.05 17.31 -13.80
CA ALA A 138 -12.05 17.57 -12.37
C ALA A 138 -10.86 16.87 -11.72
N ALA A 139 -10.46 17.34 -10.56
CA ALA A 139 -9.55 16.63 -9.68
C ALA A 139 -9.89 16.93 -8.21
N VAL A 140 -9.51 16.01 -7.35
CA VAL A 140 -9.56 16.18 -5.90
C VAL A 140 -8.15 16.07 -5.34
N ILE A 141 -7.91 16.80 -4.26
CA ILE A 141 -6.72 16.66 -3.44
C ILE A 141 -7.10 16.05 -2.10
N PHE A 142 -6.35 15.03 -1.70
CA PHE A 142 -6.45 14.42 -0.38
C PHE A 142 -5.38 15.00 0.54
N THR A 143 -5.78 15.38 1.74
CA THR A 143 -4.89 15.94 2.77
C THR A 143 -4.82 15.02 3.98
N GLY A 144 -3.84 15.24 4.87
CA GLY A 144 -3.62 14.35 6.01
C GLY A 144 -2.94 13.02 5.65
N THR A 145 -2.43 12.91 4.45
CA THR A 145 -1.70 11.76 3.90
C THR A 145 -0.38 12.23 3.30
N GLY A 146 0.49 11.31 2.98
CA GLY A 146 1.78 11.60 2.38
C GLY A 146 2.30 10.41 1.58
N GLN A 147 3.44 10.59 0.98
CA GLN A 147 4.12 9.56 0.19
C GLN A 147 5.60 9.53 0.52
N VAL A 148 6.24 8.41 0.23
CA VAL A 148 7.69 8.28 0.26
C VAL A 148 8.23 8.88 -1.04
N SER A 149 9.21 9.78 -0.93
CA SER A 149 9.75 10.52 -2.09
C SER A 149 10.43 9.59 -3.09
N GLU A 150 11.32 8.73 -2.58
CA GLU A 150 12.05 7.73 -3.35
C GLU A 150 12.25 6.49 -2.47
N PRO A 151 11.61 5.34 -2.79
CA PRO A 151 11.65 4.15 -1.94
C PRO A 151 13.06 3.63 -1.65
N GLN A 152 13.96 3.73 -2.64
CA GLN A 152 15.35 3.30 -2.49
C GLN A 152 16.10 4.18 -1.50
N ALA A 153 16.01 5.51 -1.66
CA ALA A 153 16.64 6.47 -0.76
C ALA A 153 16.11 6.34 0.68
N ALA A 154 14.80 6.13 0.82
CA ALA A 154 14.21 5.90 2.13
C ALA A 154 14.74 4.63 2.81
N ARG A 155 14.83 3.52 2.05
CA ARG A 155 15.44 2.28 2.55
C ARG A 155 16.88 2.50 3.00
N ASP A 156 17.66 3.18 2.18
CA ASP A 156 19.09 3.37 2.43
C ASP A 156 19.33 4.28 3.65
N ALA A 157 18.54 5.35 3.81
CA ALA A 157 18.59 6.22 4.97
C ALA A 157 18.21 5.49 6.27
N ILE A 158 17.14 4.70 6.24
CA ILE A 158 16.71 3.90 7.40
C ILE A 158 17.75 2.86 7.76
N LEU A 159 18.33 2.16 6.78
CA LEU A 159 19.36 1.16 7.02
C LEU A 159 20.64 1.78 7.56
N ALA A 160 21.07 2.93 7.05
CA ALA A 160 22.21 3.67 7.58
C ALA A 160 22.00 4.03 9.06
N SER A 161 20.86 4.65 9.38
CA SER A 161 20.51 5.01 10.76
C SER A 161 20.42 3.79 11.69
N PHE A 162 19.91 2.66 11.21
CA PHE A 162 19.88 1.41 11.95
C PHE A 162 21.30 0.93 12.29
N THR A 163 22.19 0.94 11.30
CA THR A 163 23.59 0.51 11.49
C THR A 163 24.36 1.45 12.41
N GLU A 164 24.21 2.76 12.28
CA GLU A 164 24.82 3.77 13.16
C GLU A 164 24.41 3.60 14.63
N ARG A 165 23.22 3.09 14.87
CA ARG A 165 22.70 2.78 16.22
C ARG A 165 23.11 1.40 16.74
N GLY A 166 24.02 0.72 16.05
CA GLY A 166 24.52 -0.59 16.44
C GLY A 166 23.68 -1.76 15.94
N GLY A 167 22.76 -1.53 15.01
CA GLY A 167 22.00 -2.61 14.36
C GLY A 167 22.90 -3.41 13.41
N GLU A 168 22.72 -4.73 13.40
CA GLU A 168 23.44 -5.65 12.53
C GLU A 168 22.53 -6.15 11.40
N SER A 169 22.97 -5.98 10.15
CA SER A 169 22.28 -6.54 8.97
C SER A 169 22.98 -7.84 8.56
N VAL A 170 22.25 -8.94 8.64
CA VAL A 170 22.75 -10.27 8.28
C VAL A 170 22.13 -10.71 6.96
N ALA A 171 22.98 -10.94 5.95
CA ALA A 171 22.53 -11.52 4.69
C ALA A 171 22.28 -13.02 4.89
N GLY A 172 21.06 -13.47 4.58
CA GLY A 172 20.69 -14.89 4.68
C GLY A 172 19.20 -15.11 4.50
N SER A 173 18.83 -16.35 4.30
CA SER A 173 17.44 -16.78 4.22
C SER A 173 17.02 -17.45 5.51
N VAL A 174 15.95 -16.93 6.12
CA VAL A 174 15.34 -17.56 7.30
C VAL A 174 14.46 -18.71 6.80
N VAL A 175 14.71 -19.92 7.31
CA VAL A 175 13.93 -21.12 6.98
C VAL A 175 12.95 -21.50 8.10
N ARG A 176 13.23 -21.06 9.33
CA ARG A 176 12.37 -21.36 10.47
C ARG A 176 12.46 -20.27 11.54
N VAL A 177 11.31 -20.01 12.15
CA VAL A 177 11.21 -19.28 13.42
C VAL A 177 10.63 -20.25 14.43
N GLU A 178 11.25 -20.35 15.60
CA GLU A 178 10.87 -21.28 16.68
C GLU A 178 10.41 -20.50 17.90
N GLU A 179 9.69 -21.17 18.78
CA GLU A 179 9.35 -20.64 20.10
C GLU A 179 10.61 -20.23 20.86
N GLY A 180 10.50 -19.20 21.71
CA GLY A 180 11.66 -18.64 22.42
C GLY A 180 12.51 -17.71 21.55
N ALA A 181 11.91 -17.12 20.49
CA ALA A 181 12.55 -16.13 19.61
C ALA A 181 13.84 -16.62 18.96
N ARG A 182 13.83 -17.85 18.51
CA ARG A 182 14.95 -18.53 17.85
C ARG A 182 14.73 -18.57 16.34
N VAL A 183 15.75 -18.19 15.57
CA VAL A 183 15.71 -18.09 14.11
C VAL A 183 16.75 -19.02 13.49
N LEU A 184 16.33 -19.90 12.59
CA LEU A 184 17.22 -20.79 11.83
C LEU A 184 17.39 -20.26 10.42
N LEU A 185 18.62 -20.12 10.00
CA LEU A 185 19.01 -19.72 8.64
C LEU A 185 19.23 -20.95 7.73
N ALA A 186 19.20 -20.74 6.43
CA ALA A 186 19.36 -21.79 5.42
C ALA A 186 20.75 -22.44 5.43
N ASP A 187 21.77 -21.74 5.90
CA ASP A 187 23.15 -22.24 6.09
C ASP A 187 23.33 -23.08 7.36
N GLY A 188 22.25 -23.25 8.15
CA GLY A 188 22.26 -23.95 9.44
C GLY A 188 22.60 -23.06 10.64
N ALA A 189 22.93 -21.79 10.44
CA ALA A 189 23.20 -20.89 11.54
C ALA A 189 21.93 -20.62 12.35
N VAL A 190 22.09 -20.51 13.66
CA VAL A 190 21.01 -20.18 14.60
C VAL A 190 21.27 -18.82 15.21
N ARG A 191 20.22 -18.00 15.28
CA ARG A 191 20.22 -16.71 15.99
C ARG A 191 19.17 -16.75 17.09
N ASN A 192 19.54 -16.26 18.27
CA ASN A 192 18.63 -16.09 19.39
C ASN A 192 18.41 -14.60 19.64
N ALA A 193 17.23 -14.22 20.04
CA ALA A 193 16.86 -12.86 20.36
C ALA A 193 15.85 -12.85 21.52
N ASP A 194 15.56 -11.68 22.08
CA ASP A 194 14.48 -11.50 23.06
C ASP A 194 13.10 -11.52 22.39
N ALA A 195 13.04 -11.08 21.10
CA ALA A 195 11.84 -11.08 20.29
C ALA A 195 12.19 -11.17 18.80
N VAL A 196 11.27 -11.71 18.00
CA VAL A 196 11.38 -11.80 16.54
C VAL A 196 10.16 -11.13 15.91
N LEU A 197 10.40 -10.11 15.07
CA LEU A 197 9.38 -9.50 14.23
C LEU A 197 9.48 -10.04 12.82
N VAL A 198 8.44 -10.74 12.33
CA VAL A 198 8.41 -11.29 10.97
C VAL A 198 7.83 -10.28 10.00
N CYS A 199 8.69 -9.70 9.14
CA CYS A 199 8.33 -8.70 8.13
C CYS A 199 8.73 -9.17 6.72
N ALA A 200 8.54 -10.44 6.40
CA ALA A 200 8.98 -11.07 5.16
C ALA A 200 7.96 -10.97 3.99
N GLY A 201 7.00 -10.03 4.05
CA GLY A 201 5.97 -9.87 3.02
C GLY A 201 5.19 -11.18 2.78
N PRO A 202 4.99 -11.62 1.51
CA PRO A 202 4.26 -12.85 1.21
C PRO A 202 4.89 -14.12 1.81
N TRP A 203 6.20 -14.13 2.02
CA TRP A 203 6.94 -15.26 2.63
C TRP A 203 6.71 -15.38 4.13
N SER A 204 6.19 -14.34 4.80
CA SER A 204 5.80 -14.41 6.21
C SER A 204 4.83 -15.55 6.49
N ARG A 205 3.97 -15.88 5.53
CA ARG A 205 2.99 -16.95 5.66
C ARG A 205 3.66 -18.28 6.05
N VAL A 206 4.71 -18.69 5.35
CA VAL A 206 5.39 -19.97 5.59
C VAL A 206 6.04 -20.01 6.96
N LEU A 207 6.62 -18.89 7.40
CA LEU A 207 7.24 -18.77 8.72
C LEU A 207 6.21 -18.79 9.84
N MET A 208 5.07 -18.11 9.65
CA MET A 208 4.00 -18.03 10.67
C MET A 208 3.23 -19.36 10.80
N GLU A 209 3.03 -20.09 9.71
CA GLU A 209 2.38 -21.41 9.71
C GLU A 209 3.17 -22.43 10.55
N GLN A 210 4.49 -22.31 10.62
CA GLN A 210 5.34 -23.15 11.48
C GLN A 210 5.12 -22.90 12.99
N LEU A 211 4.63 -21.72 13.34
CA LEU A 211 4.23 -21.32 14.68
C LEU A 211 2.73 -21.56 14.98
N GLY A 212 2.04 -22.29 14.10
CA GLY A 212 0.59 -22.53 14.22
C GLY A 212 -0.29 -21.32 13.89
N VAL A 213 0.28 -20.22 13.38
CA VAL A 213 -0.47 -19.01 13.03
C VAL A 213 -0.82 -19.01 11.56
N THR A 214 -2.13 -19.08 11.26
CA THR A 214 -2.60 -18.99 9.87
C THR A 214 -2.67 -17.55 9.42
N THR A 215 -1.87 -17.20 8.41
CA THR A 215 -1.87 -15.88 7.77
C THR A 215 -2.35 -16.02 6.32
N PRO A 216 -3.53 -15.47 5.95
CA PRO A 216 -4.09 -15.62 4.59
C PRO A 216 -3.43 -14.66 3.59
N LEU A 217 -2.11 -14.72 3.47
CA LEU A 217 -1.32 -13.91 2.54
C LEU A 217 -1.19 -14.62 1.19
N ILE A 218 -1.27 -13.84 0.11
CA ILE A 218 -0.95 -14.25 -1.25
C ILE A 218 -0.06 -13.18 -1.88
N GLY A 219 0.93 -13.62 -2.66
CA GLY A 219 1.78 -12.72 -3.44
C GLY A 219 1.10 -12.35 -4.74
N GLU A 220 0.93 -11.05 -4.97
CA GLU A 220 0.53 -10.52 -6.27
C GLU A 220 1.74 -9.88 -6.95
N ARG A 221 1.81 -10.00 -8.27
CA ARG A 221 2.87 -9.37 -9.06
C ARG A 221 2.29 -8.14 -9.77
N GLY A 222 2.76 -6.97 -9.38
CA GLY A 222 2.52 -5.74 -10.11
C GLY A 222 3.62 -5.46 -11.14
N TYR A 223 3.26 -4.85 -12.25
CA TYR A 223 4.19 -4.36 -13.25
C TYR A 223 4.03 -2.85 -13.37
N HIS A 224 5.13 -2.14 -13.46
CA HIS A 224 5.15 -0.70 -13.69
C HIS A 224 6.29 -0.34 -14.65
N LEU A 225 6.15 0.81 -15.29
CA LEU A 225 7.20 1.45 -16.04
C LEU A 225 7.74 2.61 -15.21
N GLN A 226 9.04 2.73 -15.12
CA GLN A 226 9.71 3.80 -14.39
C GLN A 226 10.68 4.52 -15.34
N SER A 227 10.69 5.84 -15.26
CA SER A 227 11.65 6.69 -15.96
C SER A 227 12.50 7.45 -14.95
N ALA A 228 13.79 7.55 -15.21
CA ALA A 228 14.70 8.39 -14.43
C ALA A 228 14.50 9.89 -14.74
N GLU A 229 13.96 10.19 -15.92
CA GLU A 229 13.69 11.56 -16.35
C GLU A 229 12.20 11.87 -16.15
N THR A 230 11.92 12.97 -15.47
CA THR A 230 10.57 13.46 -15.27
C THR A 230 10.55 14.98 -15.30
N ASN A 231 9.54 15.52 -15.98
CA ASN A 231 9.20 16.94 -15.95
C ASN A 231 8.12 17.24 -14.89
N TRP A 232 7.80 16.27 -14.04
CA TRP A 232 6.77 16.46 -13.02
C TRP A 232 7.19 17.51 -12.01
N PRO A 233 6.44 18.60 -11.82
CA PRO A 233 6.77 19.63 -10.85
C PRO A 233 6.76 19.07 -9.42
N ARG A 234 7.82 19.36 -8.66
CA ARG A 234 7.97 18.82 -7.29
C ARG A 234 6.97 19.38 -6.29
N ASP A 235 6.34 20.49 -6.62
CA ASP A 235 5.34 21.19 -5.81
C ASP A 235 3.90 20.77 -6.12
N LEU A 236 3.70 19.85 -7.05
CA LEU A 236 2.42 19.20 -7.29
C LEU A 236 2.36 17.87 -6.53
N PRO A 237 1.24 17.60 -5.81
CA PRO A 237 1.03 16.35 -5.11
C PRO A 237 0.86 15.16 -6.05
#